data_32fac07dca2f25c1907b971507e2d3f4
#
_entry.id   32fac07dca2f25c1907b971507e2d3f4
#
_cell.length_a   1.000
_cell.length_b   1.000
_cell.length_c   1.000
_cell.angle_alpha   90.00
_cell.angle_beta   90.00
_cell.angle_gamma   90.00
#
_symmetry.space_group_name_H-M   'P 1'
#
loop_
_entity.id
_entity.type
_entity.pdbx_description
1 polymer ?
#
loop_
_entity_poly.entity_id
_entity_poly.type
_entity_poly.pdbx_seq_one_letter_code
_entity_poly.pdbx_strand_id
1 'polypeptide(L)'
;MNSRLVLLHGWGATSDDLEPLGRSLAAAIDLPLEVVALAAPHLHPQPPGRQWYGLFPADWDAVPAAVEALQERLKAITRHGPSMERTVLLGFSQGGAMALSSGCSLPLAGVISCSGYPHPNWQPAEQHPPVLVMHGRQDAIVPSTAMDGITERLRSDRCETISFDNGHTIPEEMVQPMLTFLKRVLKGS
;
A
#
# COMPACT_ATOMS: atom_id res chain seq x y z
N MET A 1 22.79 1.00 -4.35
CA MET A 1 21.92 -0.15 -4.68
C MET A 1 20.56 0.39 -5.08
N ASN A 2 19.90 -0.21 -6.09
CA ASN A 2 18.59 0.22 -6.52
C ASN A 2 17.51 -0.23 -5.52
N SER A 3 16.47 0.57 -5.36
CA SER A 3 15.29 0.25 -4.55
C SER A 3 14.04 0.24 -5.44
N ARG A 4 12.93 -0.29 -4.94
CA ARG A 4 11.67 -0.36 -5.68
C ARG A 4 10.51 0.15 -4.84
N LEU A 5 9.61 0.90 -5.49
CA LEU A 5 8.30 1.28 -4.98
C LEU A 5 7.23 0.60 -5.82
N VAL A 6 6.45 -0.26 -5.21
CA VAL A 6 5.30 -0.93 -5.86
C VAL A 6 4.03 -0.20 -5.45
N LEU A 7 3.18 0.14 -6.43
CA LEU A 7 1.96 0.90 -6.25
C LEU A 7 0.72 0.01 -6.48
N LEU A 8 -0.24 0.07 -5.56
CA LEU A 8 -1.52 -0.65 -5.63
C LEU A 8 -2.68 0.35 -5.62
N HIS A 9 -3.36 0.45 -6.74
CA HIS A 9 -4.50 1.37 -6.92
C HIS A 9 -5.75 0.92 -6.14
N GLY A 10 -6.70 1.84 -5.97
CA GLY A 10 -7.99 1.60 -5.32
C GLY A 10 -8.98 0.83 -6.20
N TRP A 11 -10.13 0.49 -5.63
CA TRP A 11 -11.26 -0.13 -6.31
C TRP A 11 -11.81 0.78 -7.42
N GLY A 12 -12.00 0.25 -8.62
CA GLY A 12 -12.50 1.00 -9.77
C GLY A 12 -11.46 1.87 -10.50
N ALA A 13 -10.25 1.96 -9.96
CA ALA A 13 -9.11 2.65 -10.55
C ALA A 13 -8.27 1.74 -11.47
N THR A 14 -7.19 2.25 -12.00
CA THR A 14 -6.20 1.51 -12.82
C THR A 14 -4.80 1.70 -12.26
N SER A 15 -3.82 0.96 -12.78
CA SER A 15 -2.40 1.14 -12.43
C SER A 15 -1.91 2.57 -12.63
N ASP A 16 -2.46 3.27 -13.62
CA ASP A 16 -1.99 4.60 -14.03
C ASP A 16 -2.34 5.69 -13.00
N ASP A 17 -3.34 5.45 -12.15
CA ASP A 17 -3.84 6.45 -11.19
C ASP A 17 -2.80 6.86 -10.15
N LEU A 18 -1.94 5.95 -9.72
CA LEU A 18 -0.88 6.23 -8.75
C LEU A 18 0.50 6.50 -9.39
N GLU A 19 0.65 6.30 -10.69
CA GLU A 19 1.93 6.54 -11.37
C GLU A 19 2.45 7.98 -11.21
N PRO A 20 1.62 9.04 -11.30
CA PRO A 20 2.11 10.41 -11.07
C PRO A 20 2.72 10.60 -9.68
N LEU A 21 2.07 10.02 -8.63
CA LEU A 21 2.61 10.03 -7.27
C LEU A 21 3.95 9.28 -7.21
N GLY A 22 4.01 8.08 -7.79
CA GLY A 22 5.24 7.28 -7.81
C GLY A 22 6.40 8.01 -8.49
N ARG A 23 6.15 8.64 -9.64
CA ARG A 23 7.15 9.45 -10.35
C ARG A 23 7.61 10.66 -9.53
N SER A 24 6.68 11.35 -8.85
CA SER A 24 7.01 12.48 -7.97
C SER A 24 7.91 12.05 -6.82
N LEU A 25 7.59 10.92 -6.16
CA LEU A 25 8.41 10.35 -5.09
C LEU A 25 9.79 9.93 -5.60
N ALA A 26 9.87 9.28 -6.76
CA ALA A 26 11.15 8.85 -7.35
C ALA A 26 12.03 10.03 -7.76
N ALA A 27 11.44 11.13 -8.23
CA ALA A 27 12.18 12.35 -8.61
C ALA A 27 12.71 13.12 -7.38
N ALA A 28 12.01 13.03 -6.24
CA ALA A 28 12.35 13.79 -5.02
C ALA A 28 13.23 13.02 -4.02
N ILE A 29 13.44 11.73 -4.23
CA ILE A 29 14.28 10.91 -3.34
C ILE A 29 15.71 10.82 -3.87
N ASP A 30 16.71 11.06 -2.98
CA ASP A 30 18.14 11.03 -3.34
C ASP A 30 18.70 9.60 -3.41
N LEU A 31 17.99 8.69 -4.09
CA LEU A 31 18.43 7.30 -4.33
C LEU A 31 17.72 6.74 -5.57
N PRO A 32 18.34 5.80 -6.29
CA PRO A 32 17.68 5.17 -7.43
C PRO A 32 16.45 4.37 -6.97
N LEU A 33 15.26 4.81 -7.41
CA LEU A 33 13.97 4.21 -7.06
C LEU A 33 13.22 3.81 -8.34
N GLU A 34 13.10 2.50 -8.57
CA GLU A 34 12.24 1.94 -9.60
C GLU A 34 10.79 2.02 -9.14
N VAL A 35 9.88 2.50 -10.00
CA VAL A 35 8.45 2.54 -9.72
C VAL A 35 7.74 1.49 -10.57
N VAL A 36 6.94 0.64 -9.92
CA VAL A 36 6.14 -0.42 -10.56
C VAL A 36 4.70 -0.28 -10.11
N ALA A 37 3.81 0.16 -10.99
CA ALA A 37 2.37 0.21 -10.72
C ALA A 37 1.72 -1.11 -11.17
N LEU A 38 1.12 -1.84 -10.23
CA LEU A 38 0.47 -3.12 -10.50
C LEU A 38 -1.02 -2.92 -10.76
N ALA A 39 -1.48 -3.38 -11.92
CA ALA A 39 -2.92 -3.47 -12.19
C ALA A 39 -3.54 -4.63 -11.39
N ALA A 40 -4.68 -4.38 -10.75
CA ALA A 40 -5.48 -5.41 -10.11
C ALA A 40 -5.98 -6.44 -11.15
N PRO A 41 -6.11 -7.73 -10.78
CA PRO A 41 -6.34 -8.80 -11.76
C PRO A 41 -7.75 -8.79 -12.35
N HIS A 42 -8.76 -8.33 -11.62
CA HIS A 42 -10.15 -8.41 -12.04
C HIS A 42 -10.65 -7.11 -12.66
N LEU A 43 -11.55 -7.22 -13.63
CA LEU A 43 -12.26 -6.07 -14.17
C LEU A 43 -13.27 -5.54 -13.14
N HIS A 44 -13.34 -4.24 -13.02
CA HIS A 44 -14.40 -3.56 -12.30
C HIS A 44 -15.70 -3.58 -13.14
N PRO A 45 -16.91 -3.60 -12.53
CA PRO A 45 -18.18 -3.53 -13.27
C PRO A 45 -18.28 -2.33 -14.22
N GLN A 46 -17.53 -1.26 -13.97
CA GLN A 46 -17.44 -0.07 -14.84
C GLN A 46 -16.03 0.02 -15.46
N PRO A 47 -15.87 -0.39 -16.74
CA PRO A 47 -14.58 -0.25 -17.46
C PRO A 47 -14.14 1.22 -17.59
N PRO A 48 -12.83 1.51 -17.65
CA PRO A 48 -11.70 0.57 -17.67
C PRO A 48 -11.21 0.14 -16.27
N GLY A 49 -11.94 0.48 -15.20
CA GLY A 49 -11.57 0.22 -13.82
C GLY A 49 -11.28 -1.26 -13.53
N ARG A 50 -10.49 -1.47 -12.50
CA ARG A 50 -10.07 -2.79 -12.00
C ARG A 50 -10.30 -2.90 -10.50
N GLN A 51 -10.23 -4.14 -9.97
CA GLN A 51 -10.42 -4.43 -8.56
C GLN A 51 -9.57 -5.63 -8.13
N TRP A 52 -9.13 -5.63 -6.88
CA TRP A 52 -8.38 -6.74 -6.30
C TRP A 52 -9.29 -7.91 -5.95
N TYR A 53 -10.49 -7.60 -5.49
CA TYR A 53 -11.62 -8.50 -5.22
C TYR A 53 -12.93 -7.70 -5.30
N GLY A 54 -14.09 -8.34 -5.38
CA GLY A 54 -15.40 -7.68 -5.38
C GLY A 54 -15.63 -6.92 -4.06
N LEU A 55 -16.07 -5.66 -4.13
CA LEU A 55 -16.28 -4.83 -2.95
C LEU A 55 -17.74 -4.43 -2.71
N PHE A 56 -18.55 -4.36 -3.74
CA PHE A 56 -19.98 -4.04 -3.62
C PHE A 56 -20.83 -5.05 -4.40
N PRO A 57 -21.36 -6.10 -3.70
CA PRO A 57 -21.14 -6.45 -2.29
C PRO A 57 -19.70 -6.92 -2.03
N ALA A 58 -19.24 -6.78 -0.78
CA ALA A 58 -17.90 -7.19 -0.41
C ALA A 58 -17.75 -8.73 -0.43
N ASP A 59 -16.81 -9.21 -1.23
CA ASP A 59 -16.43 -10.63 -1.32
C ASP A 59 -15.22 -10.90 -0.43
N TRP A 60 -15.47 -11.01 0.87
CA TRP A 60 -14.41 -11.28 1.85
C TRP A 60 -13.80 -12.67 1.69
N ASP A 61 -14.52 -13.63 1.13
CA ASP A 61 -14.04 -15.00 0.90
C ASP A 61 -12.98 -15.04 -0.21
N ALA A 62 -13.00 -14.08 -1.14
CA ALA A 62 -11.98 -13.95 -2.19
C ALA A 62 -10.65 -13.34 -1.67
N VAL A 63 -10.65 -12.66 -0.52
CA VAL A 63 -9.48 -11.91 -0.02
C VAL A 63 -8.25 -12.79 0.19
N PRO A 64 -8.31 -13.98 0.83
CA PRO A 64 -7.12 -14.82 1.01
C PRO A 64 -6.43 -15.16 -0.32
N ALA A 65 -7.19 -15.56 -1.33
CA ALA A 65 -6.66 -15.89 -2.65
C ALA A 65 -6.07 -14.65 -3.37
N ALA A 66 -6.71 -13.48 -3.23
CA ALA A 66 -6.20 -12.22 -3.78
C ALA A 66 -4.88 -11.81 -3.13
N VAL A 67 -4.75 -11.97 -1.81
CA VAL A 67 -3.52 -11.71 -1.05
C VAL A 67 -2.40 -12.63 -1.50
N GLU A 68 -2.65 -13.94 -1.59
CA GLU A 68 -1.67 -14.93 -2.06
C GLU A 68 -1.20 -14.62 -3.49
N ALA A 69 -2.13 -14.33 -4.40
CA ALA A 69 -1.81 -13.98 -5.78
C ALA A 69 -0.94 -12.72 -5.87
N LEU A 70 -1.22 -11.69 -5.05
CA LEU A 70 -0.38 -10.50 -4.99
C LEU A 70 1.01 -10.82 -4.42
N GLN A 71 1.12 -11.63 -3.38
CA GLN A 71 2.40 -12.05 -2.83
C GLN A 71 3.25 -12.79 -3.86
N GLU A 72 2.67 -13.68 -4.65
CA GLU A 72 3.39 -14.37 -5.72
C GLU A 72 3.87 -13.40 -6.82
N ARG A 73 3.06 -12.39 -7.16
CA ARG A 73 3.48 -11.32 -8.08
C ARG A 73 4.65 -10.52 -7.51
N LEU A 74 4.62 -10.16 -6.22
CA LEU A 74 5.71 -9.46 -5.54
C LEU A 74 6.99 -10.31 -5.54
N LYS A 75 6.90 -11.60 -5.21
CA LYS A 75 8.04 -12.53 -5.31
C LYS A 75 8.58 -12.62 -6.74
N ALA A 76 7.71 -12.63 -7.74
CA ALA A 76 8.12 -12.72 -9.14
C ALA A 76 8.90 -11.49 -9.62
N ILE A 77 8.45 -10.29 -9.31
CA ILE A 77 9.13 -9.05 -9.71
C ILE A 77 10.46 -8.83 -8.96
N THR A 78 10.63 -9.43 -7.78
CA THR A 78 11.89 -9.34 -7.03
C THR A 78 12.95 -10.36 -7.43
N ARG A 79 12.64 -11.29 -8.33
CA ARG A 79 13.63 -12.21 -8.92
C ARG A 79 14.67 -11.49 -9.78
N HIS A 80 14.31 -10.34 -10.32
CA HIS A 80 15.19 -9.49 -11.13
C HIS A 80 15.15 -8.05 -10.58
N GLY A 81 16.32 -7.46 -10.33
CA GLY A 81 16.44 -6.10 -9.78
C GLY A 81 16.41 -6.05 -8.26
N PRO A 82 15.80 -5.02 -7.63
CA PRO A 82 15.79 -4.86 -6.18
C PRO A 82 15.11 -6.03 -5.46
N SER A 83 15.72 -6.49 -4.35
CA SER A 83 15.16 -7.56 -3.51
C SER A 83 13.92 -7.08 -2.73
N MET A 84 13.27 -7.99 -2.00
CA MET A 84 12.12 -7.63 -1.14
C MET A 84 12.53 -6.63 -0.06
N GLU A 85 13.68 -6.80 0.57
CA GLU A 85 14.22 -5.92 1.61
C GLU A 85 14.56 -4.52 1.07
N ARG A 86 14.58 -4.35 -0.26
CA ARG A 86 14.76 -3.08 -0.96
C ARG A 86 13.48 -2.60 -1.66
N THR A 87 12.34 -3.22 -1.34
CA THR A 87 11.04 -2.91 -1.94
C THR A 87 10.07 -2.36 -0.90
N VAL A 88 9.43 -1.22 -1.21
CA VAL A 88 8.32 -0.65 -0.44
C VAL A 88 7.03 -0.87 -1.22
N LEU A 89 5.97 -1.27 -0.51
CA LEU A 89 4.63 -1.45 -1.07
C LEU A 89 3.74 -0.30 -0.61
N LEU A 90 3.21 0.47 -1.56
CA LEU A 90 2.29 1.58 -1.31
C LEU A 90 0.93 1.27 -1.92
N GLY A 91 -0.14 1.39 -1.15
CA GLY A 91 -1.49 1.20 -1.65
C GLY A 91 -2.46 2.30 -1.21
N PHE A 92 -3.45 2.55 -2.04
CA PHE A 92 -4.56 3.47 -1.76
C PHE A 92 -5.89 2.71 -1.68
N SER A 93 -6.71 3.01 -0.67
CA SER A 93 -8.06 2.46 -0.50
C SER A 93 -8.04 0.92 -0.48
N GLN A 94 -8.70 0.22 -1.40
CA GLN A 94 -8.61 -1.24 -1.54
C GLN A 94 -7.15 -1.70 -1.73
N GLY A 95 -6.35 -0.95 -2.50
CA GLY A 95 -4.92 -1.19 -2.62
C GLY A 95 -4.16 -1.03 -1.30
N GLY A 96 -4.60 -0.10 -0.43
CA GLY A 96 -4.07 0.07 0.92
C GLY A 96 -4.34 -1.14 1.82
N ALA A 97 -5.57 -1.68 1.76
CA ALA A 97 -5.93 -2.92 2.44
C ALA A 97 -5.11 -4.11 1.95
N MET A 98 -4.93 -4.22 0.62
CA MET A 98 -4.08 -5.25 0.00
C MET A 98 -2.61 -5.10 0.38
N ALA A 99 -2.09 -3.85 0.46
CA ALA A 99 -0.71 -3.59 0.88
C ALA A 99 -0.45 -4.06 2.31
N LEU A 100 -1.37 -3.81 3.23
CA LEU A 100 -1.29 -4.31 4.61
C LEU A 100 -1.30 -5.83 4.67
N SER A 101 -2.31 -6.46 4.06
CA SER A 101 -2.51 -7.91 4.17
C SER A 101 -1.41 -8.71 3.47
N SER A 102 -0.91 -8.24 2.32
CA SER A 102 0.16 -8.93 1.59
C SER A 102 1.55 -8.55 2.12
N GLY A 103 1.77 -7.26 2.43
CA GLY A 103 3.09 -6.73 2.75
C GLY A 103 3.54 -7.03 4.18
N CYS A 104 2.62 -7.04 5.14
CA CYS A 104 2.97 -7.27 6.56
C CYS A 104 3.34 -8.73 6.89
N SER A 105 3.35 -9.62 5.93
CA SER A 105 3.87 -10.99 6.05
C SER A 105 5.07 -11.29 5.16
N LEU A 106 5.60 -10.26 4.48
CA LEU A 106 6.77 -10.37 3.61
C LEU A 106 7.94 -9.54 4.15
N PRO A 107 9.20 -9.89 3.85
CA PRO A 107 10.37 -9.15 4.30
C PRO A 107 10.61 -7.88 3.46
N LEU A 108 9.59 -7.02 3.35
CA LEU A 108 9.68 -5.75 2.64
C LEU A 108 10.46 -4.71 3.44
N ALA A 109 11.04 -3.71 2.75
CA ALA A 109 11.61 -2.54 3.40
C ALA A 109 10.56 -1.74 4.18
N GLY A 110 9.33 -1.68 3.69
CA GLY A 110 8.23 -0.99 4.33
C GLY A 110 6.91 -1.13 3.60
N VAL A 111 5.82 -0.75 4.28
CA VAL A 111 4.45 -0.70 3.73
C VAL A 111 3.88 0.69 3.98
N ILE A 112 3.23 1.28 2.98
CA ILE A 112 2.46 2.53 3.09
C ILE A 112 1.01 2.22 2.73
N SER A 113 0.08 2.49 3.64
CA SER A 113 -1.36 2.35 3.43
C SER A 113 -2.03 3.71 3.55
N CYS A 114 -2.59 4.19 2.44
CA CYS A 114 -3.35 5.44 2.39
C CYS A 114 -4.84 5.12 2.29
N SER A 115 -5.65 5.63 3.23
CA SER A 115 -7.10 5.39 3.30
C SER A 115 -7.48 3.91 3.16
N GLY A 116 -6.60 3.02 3.64
CA GLY A 116 -6.83 1.58 3.66
C GLY A 116 -7.66 1.14 4.87
N TYR A 117 -7.93 -0.15 4.94
CA TYR A 117 -8.69 -0.77 6.03
C TYR A 117 -8.16 -2.18 6.31
N PRO A 118 -8.33 -2.72 7.53
CA PRO A 118 -7.94 -4.09 7.82
C PRO A 118 -8.98 -5.05 7.22
N HIS A 119 -8.53 -6.09 6.53
CA HIS A 119 -9.43 -7.17 6.11
C HIS A 119 -9.97 -7.93 7.34
N PRO A 120 -11.14 -8.58 7.25
CA PRO A 120 -11.62 -9.49 8.29
C PRO A 120 -10.54 -10.53 8.64
N ASN A 121 -10.32 -10.76 9.92
CA ASN A 121 -9.35 -11.74 10.45
C ASN A 121 -7.88 -11.51 10.03
N TRP A 122 -7.54 -10.35 9.46
CA TRP A 122 -6.16 -10.02 9.14
C TRP A 122 -5.28 -9.99 10.39
N GLN A 123 -4.17 -10.71 10.32
CA GLN A 123 -3.13 -10.74 11.34
C GLN A 123 -1.77 -10.50 10.65
N PRO A 124 -1.04 -9.44 11.00
CA PRO A 124 0.32 -9.23 10.51
C PRO A 124 1.26 -10.27 11.10
N ALA A 125 2.39 -10.50 10.44
CA ALA A 125 3.47 -11.28 11.03
C ALA A 125 4.03 -10.55 12.27
N GLU A 126 4.49 -11.27 13.28
CA GLU A 126 5.09 -10.67 14.49
C GLU A 126 6.26 -9.73 14.15
N GLN A 127 7.07 -10.11 13.15
CA GLN A 127 8.19 -9.33 12.64
C GLN A 127 7.83 -8.63 11.31
N HIS A 128 6.63 -8.02 11.24
CA HIS A 128 6.22 -7.28 10.05
C HIS A 128 7.17 -6.08 9.76
N PRO A 129 7.30 -5.65 8.48
CA PRO A 129 8.08 -4.46 8.12
C PRO A 129 7.54 -3.19 8.78
N PRO A 130 8.30 -2.09 8.81
CA PRO A 130 7.77 -0.77 9.16
C PRO A 130 6.55 -0.42 8.32
N VAL A 131 5.52 0.17 8.95
CA VAL A 131 4.27 0.55 8.29
C VAL A 131 3.99 2.03 8.52
N LEU A 132 3.64 2.75 7.45
CA LEU A 132 3.08 4.10 7.49
C LEU A 132 1.60 4.02 7.12
N VAL A 133 0.72 4.40 8.04
CA VAL A 133 -0.73 4.48 7.83
C VAL A 133 -1.13 5.94 7.72
N MET A 134 -1.78 6.31 6.63
CA MET A 134 -2.22 7.68 6.35
C MET A 134 -3.72 7.69 6.07
N HIS A 135 -4.47 8.61 6.69
CA HIS A 135 -5.92 8.65 6.54
C HIS A 135 -6.50 10.06 6.63
N GLY A 136 -7.44 10.37 5.73
CA GLY A 136 -8.19 11.61 5.77
C GLY A 136 -9.23 11.62 6.90
N ARG A 137 -9.25 12.67 7.73
CA ARG A 137 -10.24 12.79 8.83
C ARG A 137 -11.67 12.91 8.33
N GLN A 138 -11.85 13.39 7.10
CA GLN A 138 -13.14 13.62 6.45
C GLN A 138 -13.46 12.55 5.40
N ASP A 139 -12.78 11.39 5.47
CA ASP A 139 -12.99 10.28 4.54
C ASP A 139 -14.40 9.68 4.76
N ALA A 140 -15.27 9.89 3.77
CA ALA A 140 -16.66 9.40 3.78
C ALA A 140 -16.83 8.02 3.13
N ILE A 141 -15.76 7.49 2.52
CA ILE A 141 -15.76 6.18 1.84
C ILE A 141 -15.23 5.09 2.76
N VAL A 142 -14.05 5.32 3.35
CA VAL A 142 -13.46 4.47 4.37
C VAL A 142 -13.38 5.29 5.66
N PRO A 143 -14.18 5.00 6.69
CA PRO A 143 -14.16 5.75 7.94
C PRO A 143 -12.77 5.80 8.56
N SER A 144 -12.37 6.95 9.12
CA SER A 144 -11.05 7.14 9.74
C SER A 144 -10.77 6.17 10.89
N THR A 145 -11.81 5.61 11.52
CA THR A 145 -11.71 4.52 12.52
C THR A 145 -11.07 3.23 11.97
N ALA A 146 -11.00 3.08 10.63
CA ALA A 146 -10.25 1.99 10.03
C ALA A 146 -8.76 2.05 10.39
N MET A 147 -8.20 3.26 10.58
CA MET A 147 -6.83 3.44 11.04
C MET A 147 -6.61 2.86 12.44
N ASP A 148 -7.57 3.03 13.36
CA ASP A 148 -7.50 2.43 14.70
C ASP A 148 -7.46 0.91 14.60
N GLY A 149 -8.35 0.31 13.80
CA GLY A 149 -8.37 -1.13 13.56
C GLY A 149 -7.10 -1.69 12.92
N ILE A 150 -6.34 -0.89 12.15
CA ILE A 150 -5.02 -1.26 11.61
C ILE A 150 -3.98 -1.21 12.73
N THR A 151 -3.91 -0.09 13.47
CA THR A 151 -2.86 0.17 14.46
C THR A 151 -2.94 -0.77 15.67
N GLU A 152 -4.14 -1.17 16.07
CA GLU A 152 -4.35 -2.16 17.14
C GLU A 152 -3.71 -3.54 16.84
N ARG A 153 -3.49 -3.86 15.56
CA ARG A 153 -2.91 -5.13 15.12
C ARG A 153 -1.42 -5.06 14.84
N LEU A 154 -0.89 -3.86 14.65
CA LEU A 154 0.52 -3.63 14.35
C LEU A 154 1.33 -3.35 15.62
N ARG A 155 2.61 -3.66 15.59
CA ARG A 155 3.53 -3.26 16.65
C ARG A 155 3.70 -1.74 16.66
N SER A 156 3.54 -1.11 17.81
CA SER A 156 3.62 0.35 17.96
C SER A 156 5.00 0.92 17.61
N ASP A 157 6.08 0.13 17.82
CA ASP A 157 7.45 0.51 17.46
C ASP A 157 7.75 0.41 15.95
N ARG A 158 6.81 -0.16 15.16
CA ARG A 158 6.92 -0.33 13.72
C ARG A 158 5.77 0.29 12.93
N CYS A 159 4.89 1.04 13.58
CA CYS A 159 3.75 1.69 12.95
C CYS A 159 3.77 3.20 13.19
N GLU A 160 3.73 3.96 12.10
CA GLU A 160 3.54 5.41 12.12
C GLU A 160 2.17 5.73 11.54
N THR A 161 1.49 6.72 12.12
CA THR A 161 0.18 7.17 11.68
C THR A 161 0.18 8.65 11.37
N ILE A 162 -0.48 9.04 10.28
CA ILE A 162 -0.68 10.43 9.90
C ILE A 162 -2.13 10.62 9.49
N SER A 163 -2.83 11.50 10.21
CA SER A 163 -4.16 11.98 9.80
C SER A 163 -4.03 13.35 9.15
N PHE A 164 -4.78 13.60 8.10
CA PHE A 164 -4.80 14.87 7.39
C PHE A 164 -6.24 15.39 7.19
N ASP A 165 -6.38 16.69 6.97
CA ASP A 165 -7.69 17.35 6.84
C ASP A 165 -8.20 17.31 5.39
N ASN A 166 -8.57 16.09 4.93
CA ASN A 166 -9.16 15.88 3.62
C ASN A 166 -10.03 14.60 3.65
N GLY A 167 -10.74 14.33 2.54
CA GLY A 167 -11.55 13.14 2.32
C GLY A 167 -10.76 11.93 1.81
N HIS A 168 -11.41 11.12 0.96
CA HIS A 168 -10.85 9.89 0.37
C HIS A 168 -9.88 10.20 -0.77
N THR A 169 -8.67 10.66 -0.44
CA THR A 169 -7.65 11.08 -1.40
C THR A 169 -6.24 11.00 -0.79
N ILE A 170 -5.22 11.20 -1.62
CA ILE A 170 -3.83 11.45 -1.19
C ILE A 170 -3.48 12.89 -1.57
N PRO A 171 -3.58 13.86 -0.66
CA PRO A 171 -3.24 15.24 -0.96
C PRO A 171 -1.73 15.43 -1.08
N GLU A 172 -1.33 16.51 -1.78
CA GLU A 172 0.09 16.81 -2.09
C GLU A 172 0.96 16.93 -0.84
N GLU A 173 0.43 17.44 0.26
CA GLU A 173 1.13 17.57 1.54
C GLU A 173 1.59 16.22 2.13
N MET A 174 1.01 15.09 1.67
CA MET A 174 1.40 13.75 2.09
C MET A 174 2.65 13.22 1.38
N VAL A 175 3.12 13.89 0.34
CA VAL A 175 4.35 13.50 -0.38
C VAL A 175 5.58 13.58 0.54
N GLN A 176 5.72 14.63 1.34
CA GLN A 176 6.86 14.79 2.25
C GLN A 176 6.92 13.73 3.36
N PRO A 177 5.84 13.40 4.07
CA PRO A 177 5.81 12.25 4.98
C PRO A 177 6.19 10.93 4.31
N MET A 178 5.68 10.66 3.11
CA MET A 178 6.05 9.46 2.35
C MET A 178 7.54 9.43 2.02
N LEU A 179 8.11 10.54 1.56
CA LEU A 179 9.55 10.67 1.29
C LEU A 179 10.39 10.44 2.53
N THR A 180 9.97 10.98 3.67
CA THR A 180 10.66 10.77 4.96
C THR A 180 10.67 9.30 5.33
N PHE A 181 9.52 8.63 5.22
CA PHE A 181 9.40 7.19 5.46
C PHE A 181 10.28 6.38 4.51
N LEU A 182 10.17 6.62 3.20
CA LEU A 182 10.96 5.94 2.17
C LEU A 182 12.46 6.08 2.41
N LYS A 183 12.95 7.31 2.68
CA LYS A 183 14.37 7.56 2.97
C LYS A 183 14.85 6.78 4.19
N ARG A 184 14.05 6.68 5.23
CA ARG A 184 14.39 5.95 6.45
C ARG A 184 14.49 4.45 6.22
N VAL A 185 13.46 3.84 5.59
CA VAL A 185 13.40 2.38 5.43
C VAL A 185 14.32 1.86 4.32
N LEU A 186 14.67 2.68 3.32
CA LEU A 186 15.55 2.30 2.23
C LEU A 186 17.04 2.63 2.45
N LYS A 187 17.36 3.56 3.36
CA LYS A 187 18.76 3.89 3.71
C LYS A 187 19.30 3.03 4.84
N GLY A 188 18.45 2.44 5.67
CA GLY A 188 18.82 1.59 6.80
C GLY A 188 18.97 0.10 6.45
N SER A 189 18.88 -0.27 5.18
CA SER A 189 18.94 -1.65 4.69
C SER A 189 20.28 -1.95 4.02
#